data_cd4c890d2b36ca7d0511cf85d66f8b46
#
_entry.id   cd4c890d2b36ca7d0511cf85d66f8b46
#
_cell.length_a   1.000
_cell.length_b   1.000
_cell.length_c   1.000
_cell.angle_alpha   90.00
_cell.angle_beta   90.00
_cell.angle_gamma   90.00
#
_symmetry.space_group_name_H-M   'P 1'
#
loop_
_entity.id
_entity.type
_entity.pdbx_description
1 polymer ?
#
loop_
_entity_poly.entity_id
_entity_poly.type
_entity_poly.pdbx_seq_one_letter_code
_entity_poly.pdbx_strand_id
1 'polypeptide(L)'
;MIIPYQYNKMGAETAVIDPDRAVAGSRGVFTYLRNGSCNQSGMVMQRRFLASSKISRMEAYSAGTALYTTVHHGAGATVHNGGVVSSTVVNSYASVQVNSGGTALDTELNSSGCLYVNSGGYARGGNIHSRGYVYVSATGTAAGFHVSYGGGLYGQGEGIAFDSTVVSSGADFNPGSSSGVRVLHTTVTPNASFVCGSGMSVRYTTVMSNAWLYVSSGAKCLDVVMGRGGRISHGVWGNDDETEVAGTNQSGSFWLSCGTACNYVLAEGISQQLFYYASALSTVISSGGCQQISFGGAAQSNIINSSGSQYIYSSARAIDTVINSSGVQYADFFGTAVRTTVNSSAWLYVSNYGRALSLTVNSGGSCFCSYGGAVTAATIHGWMMFSNGCMGRNISVQRGGSCYFRYACSGRNLEVEGGSLNLSQNCEVDGVSAFGGGCVEIYSMCQISNLSILNASANTGNYCGFTSTVIGSSGNLRGSNFCEYEDFLIGECASVSIYYTCGMTGVSVGSGGYLYLSQNCSAVDLNLSAGASALIRQSCRVNGVSIASGAELTASYYTELDGVQIADGGRVLVGGSQCRMSGVTVEAGGYLSLAGGASALAVTSSAGAVVEAADGAYIEYSTTEESNE
;
A
#
# COMPACT_ATOMS: atom_id res chain seq x y z
N MET A 1 -26.10 -69.82 -25.90
CA MET A 1 -27.08 -70.81 -25.40
C MET A 1 -28.11 -70.04 -24.59
N ILE A 2 -29.36 -70.02 -25.06
CA ILE A 2 -30.48 -69.32 -24.40
C ILE A 2 -30.97 -70.30 -23.34
N ILE A 3 -30.89 -69.93 -22.06
CA ILE A 3 -31.48 -70.71 -20.96
C ILE A 3 -32.93 -70.25 -20.83
N PRO A 4 -33.91 -71.10 -20.72
CA PRO A 4 -35.33 -70.72 -20.65
C PRO A 4 -35.62 -69.98 -19.34
N TYR A 5 -36.54 -69.04 -19.45
CA TYR A 5 -37.05 -68.22 -18.34
C TYR A 5 -37.74 -69.07 -17.29
N GLN A 6 -37.43 -68.88 -16.04
CA GLN A 6 -38.28 -69.39 -14.94
C GLN A 6 -39.16 -68.27 -14.40
N TYR A 7 -40.44 -68.46 -14.42
CA TYR A 7 -41.43 -67.61 -13.76
C TYR A 7 -41.48 -67.98 -12.26
N ASN A 8 -41.31 -67.01 -11.36
CA ASN A 8 -41.66 -67.24 -9.98
C ASN A 8 -43.10 -66.82 -9.73
N LYS A 9 -43.68 -67.30 -8.63
CA LYS A 9 -45.12 -67.13 -8.26
C LYS A 9 -45.60 -65.68 -8.07
N MET A 10 -44.75 -64.68 -8.33
CA MET A 10 -45.12 -63.26 -8.18
C MET A 10 -45.03 -62.46 -9.49
N GLY A 11 -44.90 -63.11 -10.61
CA GLY A 11 -44.98 -62.44 -11.95
C GLY A 11 -43.82 -61.54 -12.30
N ALA A 12 -42.71 -61.65 -11.66
CA ALA A 12 -41.49 -60.94 -12.03
C ALA A 12 -40.54 -61.86 -12.83
N GLU A 13 -40.20 -61.45 -14.06
CA GLU A 13 -39.18 -62.16 -14.83
C GLU A 13 -37.78 -61.89 -14.29
N THR A 14 -37.14 -62.93 -13.77
CA THR A 14 -35.74 -62.84 -13.37
C THR A 14 -34.91 -63.65 -14.34
N ALA A 15 -34.07 -63.00 -15.15
CA ALA A 15 -33.07 -63.69 -15.94
C ALA A 15 -31.83 -63.98 -15.09
N VAL A 16 -31.60 -65.25 -14.77
CA VAL A 16 -30.37 -65.71 -14.11
C VAL A 16 -29.42 -66.18 -15.20
N ILE A 17 -28.27 -65.54 -15.32
CA ILE A 17 -27.16 -66.03 -16.15
C ILE A 17 -26.14 -66.64 -15.20
N ASP A 18 -25.86 -67.94 -15.40
CA ASP A 18 -24.84 -68.69 -14.67
C ASP A 18 -23.45 -68.07 -14.95
N PRO A 19 -22.75 -67.58 -13.94
CA PRO A 19 -21.45 -66.92 -14.13
C PRO A 19 -20.34 -67.91 -14.56
N ASP A 20 -20.48 -69.19 -14.37
CA ASP A 20 -19.43 -70.21 -14.60
C ASP A 20 -19.45 -70.77 -16.03
N ARG A 21 -20.33 -70.37 -16.91
CA ARG A 21 -20.43 -70.82 -18.30
C ARG A 21 -20.27 -69.69 -19.37
N ALA A 22 -19.47 -68.72 -19.15
CA ALA A 22 -19.07 -67.77 -20.20
C ALA A 22 -17.93 -68.39 -21.04
N VAL A 23 -18.24 -68.91 -22.22
CA VAL A 23 -17.25 -69.42 -23.18
C VAL A 23 -16.45 -68.20 -23.73
N ALA A 24 -15.15 -68.24 -23.55
CA ALA A 24 -14.23 -67.31 -24.16
C ALA A 24 -14.35 -67.37 -25.69
N GLY A 25 -14.69 -66.25 -26.36
CA GLY A 25 -14.52 -66.11 -27.79
C GLY A 25 -15.72 -65.69 -28.66
N SER A 26 -16.89 -65.37 -28.10
CA SER A 26 -18.01 -64.90 -28.90
C SER A 26 -18.23 -63.42 -28.79
N ARG A 27 -18.28 -62.68 -29.94
CA ARG A 27 -18.78 -61.34 -30.07
C ARG A 27 -20.26 -61.34 -29.66
N GLY A 28 -20.56 -61.06 -28.42
CA GLY A 28 -21.94 -60.99 -27.93
C GLY A 28 -22.39 -59.56 -27.77
N VAL A 29 -23.35 -59.13 -28.62
CA VAL A 29 -24.22 -58.02 -28.30
C VAL A 29 -25.16 -58.52 -27.22
N PHE A 30 -24.96 -58.12 -25.97
CA PHE A 30 -25.87 -58.39 -24.88
C PHE A 30 -26.65 -57.12 -24.59
N THR A 31 -27.80 -57.11 -24.72
CA THR A 31 -29.11 -57.59 -24.37
C THR A 31 -30.09 -56.46 -24.36
N TYR A 32 -31.13 -56.65 -25.08
CA TYR A 32 -32.32 -55.81 -25.03
C TYR A 32 -33.04 -55.92 -23.71
N LEU A 33 -33.11 -54.84 -22.94
CA LEU A 33 -34.23 -54.57 -22.05
C LEU A 33 -35.33 -53.87 -22.88
N ARG A 34 -36.06 -54.67 -23.66
CA ARG A 34 -37.23 -54.15 -24.41
C ARG A 34 -38.44 -54.24 -23.50
N ASN A 35 -39.33 -53.20 -23.59
CA ASN A 35 -40.65 -53.19 -22.99
C ASN A 35 -41.37 -54.54 -23.11
N GLY A 36 -41.35 -55.30 -22.06
CA GLY A 36 -42.50 -56.14 -21.77
C GLY A 36 -43.46 -55.29 -20.96
N SER A 37 -44.69 -55.18 -21.38
CA SER A 37 -45.75 -54.53 -20.65
C SER A 37 -45.93 -55.21 -19.28
N CYS A 38 -45.27 -54.68 -18.28
CA CYS A 38 -45.54 -55.03 -16.90
C CYS A 38 -45.91 -53.73 -16.18
N ASN A 39 -47.21 -53.54 -15.99
CA ASN A 39 -47.68 -52.64 -14.98
C ASN A 39 -47.18 -53.08 -13.61
N GLN A 40 -46.41 -52.16 -13.00
CA GLN A 40 -45.97 -52.19 -11.59
C GLN A 40 -44.74 -53.04 -11.22
N SER A 41 -43.78 -52.29 -10.70
CA SER A 41 -42.56 -52.64 -9.96
C SER A 41 -41.33 -53.03 -10.78
N GLY A 42 -40.29 -52.24 -10.59
CA GLY A 42 -39.03 -52.25 -11.30
C GLY A 42 -38.30 -53.60 -11.31
N MET A 43 -37.78 -53.93 -12.45
CA MET A 43 -36.83 -55.05 -12.62
C MET A 43 -35.46 -54.63 -12.09
N VAL A 44 -35.02 -55.26 -11.01
CA VAL A 44 -33.68 -55.07 -10.42
C VAL A 44 -32.75 -56.12 -11.01
N MET A 45 -31.78 -55.74 -11.82
CA MET A 45 -30.71 -56.60 -12.28
C MET A 45 -29.41 -56.35 -11.49
N GLN A 46 -29.00 -57.32 -10.68
CA GLN A 46 -27.64 -57.38 -10.13
C GLN A 46 -26.75 -58.13 -11.14
N ARG A 47 -25.70 -57.47 -11.68
CA ARG A 47 -24.75 -58.19 -12.59
C ARG A 47 -23.33 -57.71 -12.45
N ARG A 48 -22.41 -58.70 -12.32
CA ARG A 48 -21.01 -58.57 -12.67
C ARG A 48 -20.84 -58.81 -14.16
N PHE A 49 -20.41 -57.82 -14.93
CA PHE A 49 -19.97 -58.02 -16.30
C PHE A 49 -18.47 -58.36 -16.28
N LEU A 50 -18.14 -59.60 -16.62
CA LEU A 50 -16.76 -60.05 -16.89
C LEU A 50 -16.52 -59.89 -18.39
N ALA A 51 -15.89 -58.80 -18.83
CA ALA A 51 -15.46 -58.64 -20.22
C ALA A 51 -13.95 -58.77 -20.29
N SER A 52 -13.44 -59.85 -20.82
CA SER A 52 -12.03 -60.07 -21.14
C SER A 52 -11.66 -59.76 -22.59
N SER A 53 -12.48 -59.06 -23.36
CA SER A 53 -12.18 -58.68 -24.74
C SER A 53 -12.96 -57.45 -25.24
N LYS A 54 -12.40 -56.73 -26.17
CA LYS A 54 -12.63 -55.38 -26.65
C LYS A 54 -14.05 -54.93 -27.04
N ILE A 55 -15.10 -55.70 -26.94
CA ILE A 55 -16.45 -55.28 -27.38
C ILE A 55 -17.54 -55.95 -26.53
N SER A 56 -17.78 -55.46 -25.31
CA SER A 56 -19.01 -55.77 -24.59
C SER A 56 -19.79 -54.49 -24.38
N ARG A 57 -21.05 -54.44 -24.77
CA ARG A 57 -21.92 -53.27 -24.65
C ARG A 57 -23.19 -53.61 -23.89
N MET A 58 -23.54 -52.77 -22.89
CA MET A 58 -24.79 -52.82 -22.17
C MET A 58 -25.68 -51.65 -22.69
N GLU A 59 -26.95 -51.89 -22.88
CA GLU A 59 -27.91 -50.85 -23.26
C GLU A 59 -29.12 -50.88 -22.31
N ALA A 60 -29.46 -49.73 -21.72
CA ALA A 60 -30.65 -49.55 -20.88
C ALA A 60 -31.62 -48.63 -21.62
N TYR A 61 -32.80 -49.12 -21.96
CA TYR A 61 -33.86 -48.39 -22.64
C TYR A 61 -35.00 -47.99 -21.69
N SER A 62 -36.02 -47.36 -22.20
CA SER A 62 -37.20 -46.88 -21.46
C SER A 62 -37.72 -47.95 -20.48
N ALA A 63 -37.93 -47.54 -19.23
CA ALA A 63 -38.30 -48.37 -18.09
C ALA A 63 -37.29 -49.47 -17.70
N GLY A 64 -36.12 -49.58 -18.35
CA GLY A 64 -35.03 -50.47 -17.94
C GLY A 64 -34.17 -49.87 -16.86
N THR A 65 -33.96 -50.58 -15.76
CA THR A 65 -33.07 -50.18 -14.66
C THR A 65 -31.98 -51.23 -14.47
N ALA A 66 -30.70 -50.81 -14.51
CA ALA A 66 -29.58 -51.65 -14.16
C ALA A 66 -28.97 -51.17 -12.83
N LEU A 67 -28.93 -52.04 -11.85
CA LEU A 67 -28.41 -51.78 -10.51
C LEU A 67 -27.10 -52.53 -10.26
N TYR A 68 -26.19 -51.89 -9.47
CA TYR A 68 -24.93 -52.51 -9.05
C TYR A 68 -24.08 -53.02 -10.24
N THR A 69 -24.04 -52.23 -11.30
CA THR A 69 -23.38 -52.61 -12.53
C THR A 69 -21.88 -52.34 -12.47
N THR A 70 -21.04 -53.28 -12.91
CA THR A 70 -19.61 -53.07 -13.09
C THR A 70 -19.29 -53.09 -14.59
N VAL A 71 -18.82 -51.98 -15.13
CA VAL A 71 -18.34 -51.88 -16.52
C VAL A 71 -16.82 -52.11 -16.51
N HIS A 72 -16.37 -53.27 -17.00
CA HIS A 72 -14.98 -53.66 -16.95
C HIS A 72 -14.14 -53.06 -18.08
N HIS A 73 -12.84 -53.25 -18.02
CA HIS A 73 -11.87 -52.69 -18.95
C HIS A 73 -12.28 -52.85 -20.42
N GLY A 74 -12.35 -51.72 -21.13
CA GLY A 74 -12.71 -51.65 -22.56
C GLY A 74 -14.20 -51.89 -22.88
N ALA A 75 -15.05 -52.11 -21.89
CA ALA A 75 -16.49 -52.29 -22.08
C ALA A 75 -17.22 -50.95 -22.11
N GLY A 76 -18.42 -50.89 -22.71
CA GLY A 76 -19.29 -49.71 -22.74
C GLY A 76 -20.69 -49.99 -22.22
N ALA A 77 -21.33 -48.98 -21.65
CA ALA A 77 -22.74 -48.99 -21.34
C ALA A 77 -23.41 -47.75 -21.98
N THR A 78 -24.63 -47.91 -22.49
CA THR A 78 -25.42 -46.80 -23.03
C THR A 78 -26.79 -46.78 -22.37
N VAL A 79 -27.13 -45.62 -21.85
CA VAL A 79 -28.43 -45.35 -21.20
C VAL A 79 -29.25 -44.48 -22.12
N HIS A 80 -30.32 -45.02 -22.61
CA HIS A 80 -31.23 -44.33 -23.54
C HIS A 80 -32.38 -43.65 -22.79
N ASN A 81 -33.21 -42.95 -23.50
CA ASN A 81 -34.37 -42.25 -22.97
C ASN A 81 -35.24 -43.16 -22.07
N GLY A 82 -35.47 -42.71 -20.83
CA GLY A 82 -36.20 -43.43 -19.81
C GLY A 82 -35.46 -44.66 -19.19
N GLY A 83 -34.23 -44.93 -19.64
CA GLY A 83 -33.34 -45.95 -19.02
C GLY A 83 -32.64 -45.38 -17.78
N VAL A 84 -32.34 -46.26 -16.82
CA VAL A 84 -31.61 -45.90 -15.56
C VAL A 84 -30.49 -46.86 -15.30
N VAL A 85 -29.31 -46.37 -14.95
CA VAL A 85 -28.23 -47.13 -14.31
C VAL A 85 -27.96 -46.56 -12.94
N SER A 86 -27.77 -47.40 -11.94
CA SER A 86 -27.49 -46.97 -10.57
C SER A 86 -26.43 -47.83 -9.91
N SER A 87 -25.64 -47.20 -9.02
CA SER A 87 -24.51 -47.82 -8.32
C SER A 87 -23.54 -48.49 -9.29
N THR A 88 -23.17 -47.77 -10.33
CA THR A 88 -22.34 -48.30 -11.43
C THR A 88 -20.86 -48.01 -11.18
N VAL A 89 -20.04 -49.04 -11.28
CA VAL A 89 -18.57 -48.93 -11.21
C VAL A 89 -18.01 -49.00 -12.63
N VAL A 90 -17.34 -47.93 -13.06
CA VAL A 90 -16.71 -47.83 -14.39
C VAL A 90 -15.20 -47.97 -14.22
N ASN A 91 -14.66 -49.13 -14.66
CA ASN A 91 -13.26 -49.43 -14.53
C ASN A 91 -12.39 -48.85 -15.66
N SER A 92 -11.11 -49.07 -15.62
CA SER A 92 -10.14 -48.51 -16.56
C SER A 92 -10.55 -48.74 -18.02
N TYR A 93 -10.48 -47.64 -18.81
CA TYR A 93 -10.84 -47.60 -20.24
C TYR A 93 -12.27 -48.06 -20.56
N ALA A 94 -13.13 -48.17 -19.55
CA ALA A 94 -14.56 -48.39 -19.74
C ALA A 94 -15.30 -47.06 -19.88
N SER A 95 -16.47 -47.11 -20.50
CA SER A 95 -17.29 -45.89 -20.64
C SER A 95 -18.78 -46.14 -20.41
N VAL A 96 -19.46 -45.13 -19.85
CA VAL A 96 -20.91 -45.05 -19.76
C VAL A 96 -21.36 -43.85 -20.55
N GLN A 97 -22.33 -44.01 -21.44
CA GLN A 97 -22.95 -42.93 -22.20
C GLN A 97 -24.42 -42.78 -21.76
N VAL A 98 -24.76 -41.59 -21.30
CA VAL A 98 -26.12 -41.23 -20.86
C VAL A 98 -26.72 -40.33 -21.94
N ASN A 99 -27.62 -40.83 -22.74
CA ASN A 99 -28.27 -40.06 -23.81
C ASN A 99 -29.45 -39.27 -23.26
N SER A 100 -30.03 -38.43 -24.12
CA SER A 100 -31.19 -37.61 -23.79
C SER A 100 -32.29 -38.43 -23.11
N GLY A 101 -32.76 -37.95 -21.93
CA GLY A 101 -33.74 -38.64 -21.12
C GLY A 101 -33.25 -39.89 -20.38
N GLY A 102 -32.02 -40.29 -20.55
CA GLY A 102 -31.34 -41.35 -19.74
C GLY A 102 -30.85 -40.83 -18.41
N THR A 103 -30.71 -41.72 -17.43
CA THR A 103 -30.29 -41.35 -16.05
C THR A 103 -29.19 -42.30 -15.54
N ALA A 104 -28.10 -41.73 -15.01
CA ALA A 104 -27.09 -42.47 -14.27
C ALA A 104 -27.04 -41.98 -12.81
N LEU A 105 -27.09 -42.90 -11.85
CA LEU A 105 -27.07 -42.60 -10.43
C LEU A 105 -25.89 -43.31 -9.76
N ASP A 106 -25.24 -42.61 -8.82
CA ASP A 106 -24.16 -43.13 -7.95
C ASP A 106 -23.07 -43.88 -8.76
N THR A 107 -22.47 -43.19 -9.72
CA THR A 107 -21.46 -43.76 -10.62
C THR A 107 -20.04 -43.55 -10.09
N GLU A 108 -19.35 -44.65 -9.79
CA GLU A 108 -17.94 -44.62 -9.40
C GLU A 108 -17.03 -44.76 -10.63
N LEU A 109 -16.21 -43.74 -10.88
CA LEU A 109 -15.28 -43.72 -12.01
C LEU A 109 -13.86 -44.02 -11.52
N ASN A 110 -13.38 -45.20 -11.81
CA ASN A 110 -12.01 -45.60 -11.53
C ASN A 110 -11.04 -45.06 -12.59
N SER A 111 -9.74 -45.26 -12.39
CA SER A 111 -8.70 -44.73 -13.28
C SER A 111 -9.00 -45.03 -14.76
N SER A 112 -9.01 -43.97 -15.58
CA SER A 112 -9.34 -44.03 -17.02
C SER A 112 -10.77 -44.48 -17.34
N GLY A 113 -11.68 -44.54 -16.38
CA GLY A 113 -13.11 -44.72 -16.62
C GLY A 113 -13.76 -43.40 -17.04
N CYS A 114 -14.70 -43.45 -17.98
CA CYS A 114 -15.36 -42.29 -18.52
C CYS A 114 -16.88 -42.36 -18.40
N LEU A 115 -17.50 -41.23 -18.00
CA LEU A 115 -18.96 -41.04 -18.08
C LEU A 115 -19.25 -39.88 -19.04
N TYR A 116 -20.00 -40.16 -20.10
CA TYR A 116 -20.45 -39.15 -21.05
C TYR A 116 -21.93 -38.86 -20.80
N VAL A 117 -22.24 -37.65 -20.34
CA VAL A 117 -23.59 -37.18 -20.18
C VAL A 117 -23.92 -36.35 -21.42
N ASN A 118 -24.56 -36.97 -22.37
CA ASN A 118 -24.92 -36.37 -23.66
C ASN A 118 -26.08 -35.34 -23.50
N SER A 119 -26.34 -34.60 -24.52
CA SER A 119 -27.41 -33.58 -24.53
C SER A 119 -28.73 -34.12 -23.97
N GLY A 120 -29.27 -33.45 -22.92
CA GLY A 120 -30.50 -33.88 -22.24
C GLY A 120 -30.36 -35.12 -21.38
N GLY A 121 -29.16 -35.67 -21.18
CA GLY A 121 -28.85 -36.74 -20.20
C GLY A 121 -28.71 -36.20 -18.79
N TYR A 122 -28.96 -37.06 -17.80
CA TYR A 122 -28.85 -36.73 -16.38
C TYR A 122 -27.98 -37.73 -15.64
N ALA A 123 -26.99 -37.22 -14.90
CA ALA A 123 -26.16 -38.03 -14.02
C ALA A 123 -26.13 -37.43 -12.61
N ARG A 124 -26.26 -38.29 -11.57
CA ARG A 124 -26.25 -37.84 -10.19
C ARG A 124 -25.49 -38.78 -9.27
N GLY A 125 -24.61 -38.22 -8.43
CA GLY A 125 -23.86 -38.96 -7.42
C GLY A 125 -22.69 -39.75 -7.99
N GLY A 126 -21.71 -40.01 -7.15
CA GLY A 126 -20.54 -40.80 -7.45
C GLY A 126 -19.22 -40.09 -7.24
N ASN A 127 -18.17 -40.88 -7.24
CA ASN A 127 -16.80 -40.39 -7.07
C ASN A 127 -16.04 -40.48 -8.38
N ILE A 128 -15.34 -39.42 -8.74
CA ILE A 128 -14.42 -39.40 -9.85
C ILE A 128 -13.00 -39.56 -9.30
N HIS A 129 -12.47 -40.78 -9.36
CA HIS A 129 -11.12 -41.06 -8.87
C HIS A 129 -10.04 -40.58 -9.85
N SER A 130 -8.79 -40.69 -9.44
CA SER A 130 -7.65 -40.24 -10.27
C SER A 130 -7.72 -40.81 -11.67
N ARG A 131 -7.60 -39.93 -12.69
CA ARG A 131 -7.76 -40.26 -14.12
C ARG A 131 -9.15 -40.79 -14.53
N GLY A 132 -10.17 -40.71 -13.69
CA GLY A 132 -11.56 -40.86 -14.06
C GLY A 132 -12.09 -39.56 -14.66
N TYR A 133 -13.01 -39.61 -15.62
CA TYR A 133 -13.50 -38.42 -16.31
C TYR A 133 -15.01 -38.43 -16.50
N VAL A 134 -15.66 -37.32 -16.24
CA VAL A 134 -17.04 -37.05 -16.63
C VAL A 134 -17.04 -35.94 -17.66
N TYR A 135 -17.71 -36.15 -18.78
CA TYR A 135 -17.93 -35.17 -19.83
C TYR A 135 -19.43 -34.89 -19.98
N VAL A 136 -19.81 -33.65 -19.83
CA VAL A 136 -21.21 -33.20 -19.92
C VAL A 136 -21.36 -32.35 -21.18
N SER A 137 -22.20 -32.81 -22.10
CA SER A 137 -22.50 -32.08 -23.35
C SER A 137 -23.63 -31.05 -23.15
N ALA A 138 -23.86 -30.21 -24.13
CA ALA A 138 -24.90 -29.18 -24.11
C ALA A 138 -26.23 -29.69 -23.55
N THR A 139 -26.89 -28.93 -22.69
CA THR A 139 -28.13 -29.26 -21.98
C THR A 139 -28.10 -30.51 -21.07
N GLY A 140 -26.93 -31.14 -20.92
CA GLY A 140 -26.73 -32.25 -19.97
C GLY A 140 -26.65 -31.74 -18.53
N THR A 141 -26.92 -32.63 -17.57
CA THR A 141 -26.85 -32.31 -16.14
C THR A 141 -26.01 -33.31 -15.38
N ALA A 142 -25.05 -32.83 -14.58
CA ALA A 142 -24.28 -33.62 -13.63
C ALA A 142 -24.45 -33.06 -12.22
N ALA A 143 -24.89 -33.88 -11.27
CA ALA A 143 -25.15 -33.45 -9.90
C ALA A 143 -24.50 -34.40 -8.87
N GLY A 144 -24.08 -33.88 -7.72
CA GLY A 144 -23.62 -34.67 -6.58
C GLY A 144 -22.31 -35.42 -6.80
N PHE A 145 -21.45 -35.01 -7.69
CA PHE A 145 -20.14 -35.63 -7.93
C PHE A 145 -19.07 -35.14 -6.96
N HIS A 146 -18.26 -36.07 -6.48
CA HIS A 146 -17.04 -35.76 -5.77
C HIS A 146 -15.85 -36.00 -6.70
N VAL A 147 -15.19 -34.91 -7.10
CA VAL A 147 -14.00 -34.95 -7.97
C VAL A 147 -12.75 -35.04 -7.10
N SER A 148 -12.13 -36.21 -7.08
CA SER A 148 -10.93 -36.49 -6.28
C SER A 148 -9.65 -36.02 -7.00
N TYR A 149 -8.52 -36.09 -6.31
CA TYR A 149 -7.21 -35.76 -6.88
C TYR A 149 -6.98 -36.47 -8.22
N GLY A 150 -6.66 -35.69 -9.25
CA GLY A 150 -6.42 -36.20 -10.62
C GLY A 150 -7.65 -36.72 -11.35
N GLY A 151 -8.85 -36.62 -10.79
CA GLY A 151 -10.12 -36.81 -11.49
C GLY A 151 -10.56 -35.57 -12.23
N GLY A 152 -11.37 -35.70 -13.30
CA GLY A 152 -11.83 -34.61 -14.12
C GLY A 152 -13.34 -34.59 -14.36
N LEU A 153 -13.96 -33.39 -14.26
CA LEU A 153 -15.36 -33.13 -14.60
C LEU A 153 -15.41 -31.96 -15.57
N TYR A 154 -15.89 -32.19 -16.78
CA TYR A 154 -15.82 -31.25 -17.89
C TYR A 154 -17.17 -30.98 -18.52
N GLY A 155 -17.42 -29.71 -18.85
CA GLY A 155 -18.57 -29.28 -19.64
C GLY A 155 -18.19 -28.87 -21.06
N GLN A 156 -19.00 -29.24 -22.06
CA GLN A 156 -18.82 -28.87 -23.45
C GLN A 156 -20.16 -28.42 -24.08
N GLY A 157 -20.28 -27.13 -24.37
CA GLY A 157 -21.47 -26.56 -25.00
C GLY A 157 -22.34 -25.72 -24.07
N GLU A 158 -23.50 -25.33 -24.54
CA GLU A 158 -24.38 -24.38 -23.83
C GLU A 158 -25.44 -25.07 -22.96
N GLY A 159 -25.95 -24.35 -21.93
CA GLY A 159 -27.06 -24.82 -21.11
C GLY A 159 -26.75 -26.01 -20.20
N ILE A 160 -25.49 -26.29 -19.93
CA ILE A 160 -25.06 -27.35 -19.03
C ILE A 160 -25.38 -26.97 -17.58
N ALA A 161 -25.80 -27.96 -16.79
CA ALA A 161 -26.01 -27.80 -15.37
C ALA A 161 -25.12 -28.73 -14.53
N PHE A 162 -24.41 -28.14 -13.57
CA PHE A 162 -23.71 -28.83 -12.51
C PHE A 162 -24.34 -28.48 -11.18
N ASP A 163 -24.54 -29.45 -10.30
CA ASP A 163 -25.10 -29.21 -8.98
C ASP A 163 -24.41 -30.06 -7.92
N SER A 164 -24.29 -29.56 -6.70
CA SER A 164 -23.76 -30.26 -5.53
C SER A 164 -22.39 -30.94 -5.79
N THR A 165 -21.51 -30.26 -6.53
CA THR A 165 -20.18 -30.79 -6.85
C THR A 165 -19.18 -30.52 -5.73
N VAL A 166 -18.41 -31.53 -5.35
CA VAL A 166 -17.28 -31.39 -4.41
C VAL A 166 -15.98 -31.49 -5.19
N VAL A 167 -15.17 -30.43 -5.14
CA VAL A 167 -13.88 -30.33 -5.86
C VAL A 167 -12.75 -30.47 -4.85
N SER A 168 -11.99 -31.57 -4.93
CA SER A 168 -10.86 -31.83 -4.04
C SER A 168 -9.55 -31.22 -4.57
N SER A 169 -8.56 -31.10 -3.70
CA SER A 169 -7.21 -30.65 -4.08
C SER A 169 -6.67 -31.48 -5.25
N GLY A 170 -6.16 -30.81 -6.29
CA GLY A 170 -5.64 -31.45 -7.50
C GLY A 170 -6.69 -32.12 -8.40
N ALA A 171 -7.97 -31.92 -8.15
CA ALA A 171 -9.06 -32.25 -9.06
C ALA A 171 -9.15 -31.22 -10.20
N ASP A 172 -9.61 -31.66 -11.35
CA ASP A 172 -9.87 -30.80 -12.51
C ASP A 172 -11.38 -30.66 -12.75
N PHE A 173 -11.94 -29.51 -12.33
CA PHE A 173 -13.33 -29.16 -12.58
C PHE A 173 -13.38 -27.98 -13.54
N ASN A 174 -13.71 -28.26 -14.78
CA ASN A 174 -13.87 -27.26 -15.84
C ASN A 174 -15.27 -27.35 -16.44
N PRO A 175 -16.25 -26.60 -15.94
CA PRO A 175 -17.62 -26.63 -16.45
C PRO A 175 -17.81 -26.03 -17.85
N GLY A 176 -16.72 -25.52 -18.46
CA GLY A 176 -16.76 -24.86 -19.77
C GLY A 176 -16.87 -23.35 -19.64
N SER A 177 -16.84 -22.65 -20.78
CA SER A 177 -16.94 -21.18 -20.85
C SER A 177 -18.05 -20.73 -21.80
N SER A 178 -19.06 -21.57 -22.04
CA SER A 178 -20.19 -21.24 -22.93
C SER A 178 -21.33 -20.56 -22.19
N SER A 179 -22.14 -19.81 -22.91
CA SER A 179 -23.32 -19.15 -22.35
C SER A 179 -24.33 -20.15 -21.77
N GLY A 180 -25.00 -19.76 -20.68
CA GLY A 180 -26.03 -20.57 -20.05
C GLY A 180 -25.52 -21.76 -19.23
N VAL A 181 -24.20 -21.91 -19.01
CA VAL A 181 -23.67 -22.90 -18.05
C VAL A 181 -24.03 -22.47 -16.64
N ARG A 182 -24.66 -23.39 -15.89
CA ARG A 182 -25.11 -23.16 -14.51
C ARG A 182 -24.38 -24.12 -13.56
N VAL A 183 -23.80 -23.56 -12.50
CA VAL A 183 -23.15 -24.33 -11.46
C VAL A 183 -23.78 -23.96 -10.11
N LEU A 184 -24.32 -24.96 -9.41
CA LEU A 184 -25.00 -24.77 -8.14
C LEU A 184 -24.35 -25.59 -7.03
N HIS A 185 -24.39 -25.12 -5.79
CA HIS A 185 -23.99 -25.85 -4.58
C HIS A 185 -22.59 -26.49 -4.66
N THR A 186 -21.61 -25.78 -5.23
CA THR A 186 -20.26 -26.33 -5.36
C THR A 186 -19.45 -26.12 -4.09
N THR A 187 -18.76 -27.15 -3.62
CA THR A 187 -17.81 -27.05 -2.51
C THR A 187 -16.39 -27.21 -3.03
N VAL A 188 -15.59 -26.17 -2.93
CA VAL A 188 -14.16 -26.18 -3.24
C VAL A 188 -13.40 -26.46 -1.96
N THR A 189 -12.87 -27.68 -1.82
CA THR A 189 -12.22 -28.12 -0.58
C THR A 189 -10.84 -27.47 -0.38
N PRO A 190 -10.19 -27.62 0.77
CA PRO A 190 -8.89 -27.01 1.02
C PRO A 190 -7.85 -27.32 -0.06
N ASN A 191 -7.12 -26.28 -0.47
CA ASN A 191 -6.10 -26.31 -1.55
C ASN A 191 -6.62 -26.70 -2.95
N ALA A 192 -7.92 -26.77 -3.14
CA ALA A 192 -8.54 -26.95 -4.45
C ALA A 192 -8.74 -25.61 -5.16
N SER A 193 -9.02 -25.66 -6.47
CA SER A 193 -9.38 -24.49 -7.24
C SER A 193 -10.60 -24.73 -8.12
N PHE A 194 -11.38 -23.68 -8.34
CA PHE A 194 -12.51 -23.67 -9.25
C PHE A 194 -12.46 -22.42 -10.13
N VAL A 195 -12.67 -22.59 -11.43
CA VAL A 195 -12.71 -21.49 -12.41
C VAL A 195 -14.14 -21.23 -12.82
N CYS A 196 -14.67 -20.07 -12.50
CA CYS A 196 -15.92 -19.56 -13.01
C CYS A 196 -15.62 -18.85 -14.35
N GLY A 197 -15.88 -19.51 -15.46
CA GLY A 197 -15.61 -19.01 -16.81
C GLY A 197 -16.58 -17.92 -17.27
N SER A 198 -16.23 -17.20 -18.34
CA SER A 198 -17.07 -16.16 -18.93
C SER A 198 -18.45 -16.69 -19.30
N GLY A 199 -19.51 -15.90 -19.02
CA GLY A 199 -20.90 -16.26 -19.32
C GLY A 199 -21.50 -17.34 -18.40
N MET A 200 -20.76 -17.84 -17.42
CA MET A 200 -21.28 -18.80 -16.44
C MET A 200 -22.11 -18.12 -15.35
N SER A 201 -23.12 -18.85 -14.88
CA SER A 201 -23.86 -18.52 -13.66
C SER A 201 -23.59 -19.54 -12.57
N VAL A 202 -22.92 -19.13 -11.51
CA VAL A 202 -22.51 -19.95 -10.36
C VAL A 202 -23.24 -19.44 -9.12
N ARG A 203 -23.86 -20.32 -8.34
CA ARG A 203 -24.54 -19.97 -7.08
C ARG A 203 -24.26 -20.98 -5.97
N TYR A 204 -24.33 -20.49 -4.74
CA TYR A 204 -24.17 -21.32 -3.51
C TYR A 204 -22.83 -22.06 -3.48
N THR A 205 -21.76 -21.37 -3.82
CA THR A 205 -20.40 -21.97 -3.82
C THR A 205 -19.75 -21.75 -2.46
N THR A 206 -19.26 -22.83 -1.86
CA THR A 206 -18.42 -22.75 -0.65
C THR A 206 -16.95 -22.89 -1.02
N VAL A 207 -16.15 -21.88 -0.72
CA VAL A 207 -14.69 -21.86 -0.93
C VAL A 207 -14.01 -22.05 0.42
N MET A 208 -13.42 -23.22 0.66
CA MET A 208 -12.82 -23.57 1.94
C MET A 208 -11.41 -23.00 2.12
N SER A 209 -10.77 -23.34 3.23
CA SER A 209 -9.43 -22.87 3.62
C SER A 209 -8.38 -23.12 2.51
N ASN A 210 -7.61 -22.07 2.16
CA ASN A 210 -6.60 -22.09 1.09
C ASN A 210 -7.12 -22.49 -0.30
N ALA A 211 -8.44 -22.60 -0.50
CA ALA A 211 -9.02 -22.85 -1.82
C ALA A 211 -9.11 -21.55 -2.63
N TRP A 212 -9.12 -21.70 -3.96
CA TRP A 212 -9.22 -20.61 -4.90
C TRP A 212 -10.51 -20.65 -5.73
N LEU A 213 -11.18 -19.50 -5.81
CA LEU A 213 -12.22 -19.24 -6.81
C LEU A 213 -11.66 -18.23 -7.83
N TYR A 214 -11.41 -18.68 -9.06
CA TYR A 214 -11.03 -17.81 -10.16
C TYR A 214 -12.28 -17.37 -10.91
N VAL A 215 -12.48 -16.06 -11.07
CA VAL A 215 -13.65 -15.52 -11.76
C VAL A 215 -13.20 -14.79 -13.01
N SER A 216 -13.64 -15.26 -14.18
CA SER A 216 -13.37 -14.64 -15.47
C SER A 216 -14.36 -13.49 -15.75
N SER A 217 -13.96 -12.61 -16.67
CA SER A 217 -14.83 -11.53 -17.17
C SER A 217 -16.17 -12.09 -17.71
N GLY A 218 -17.29 -11.43 -17.38
CA GLY A 218 -18.64 -11.86 -17.76
C GLY A 218 -19.23 -13.02 -16.96
N ALA A 219 -18.56 -13.49 -15.92
CA ALA A 219 -19.09 -14.54 -15.06
C ALA A 219 -19.93 -13.97 -13.91
N LYS A 220 -20.96 -14.70 -13.47
CA LYS A 220 -21.80 -14.35 -12.30
C LYS A 220 -21.68 -15.42 -11.23
N CYS A 221 -21.08 -15.06 -10.09
CA CYS A 221 -20.91 -15.93 -8.93
C CYS A 221 -21.66 -15.35 -7.73
N LEU A 222 -22.84 -15.84 -7.42
CA LEU A 222 -23.71 -15.35 -6.34
C LEU A 222 -23.79 -16.34 -5.19
N ASP A 223 -24.09 -15.83 -4.01
CA ASP A 223 -24.23 -16.63 -2.79
C ASP A 223 -22.96 -17.44 -2.46
N VAL A 224 -21.78 -16.81 -2.67
CA VAL A 224 -20.48 -17.43 -2.37
C VAL A 224 -20.21 -17.38 -0.87
N VAL A 225 -19.92 -18.52 -0.27
CA VAL A 225 -19.51 -18.62 1.13
C VAL A 225 -18.00 -18.82 1.20
N MET A 226 -17.27 -17.83 1.72
CA MET A 226 -15.83 -17.89 1.89
C MET A 226 -15.48 -18.43 3.28
N GLY A 227 -14.87 -19.59 3.33
CA GLY A 227 -14.25 -20.13 4.53
C GLY A 227 -12.97 -19.37 4.91
N ARG A 228 -12.46 -19.59 6.12
CA ARG A 228 -11.21 -18.98 6.58
C ARG A 228 -10.05 -19.31 5.63
N GLY A 229 -9.38 -18.28 5.08
CA GLY A 229 -8.29 -18.46 4.12
C GLY A 229 -8.70 -18.85 2.70
N GLY A 230 -10.00 -18.90 2.39
CA GLY A 230 -10.48 -19.01 1.02
C GLY A 230 -10.15 -17.75 0.21
N ARG A 231 -9.88 -17.89 -1.08
CA ARG A 231 -9.39 -16.82 -1.94
C ARG A 231 -10.25 -16.65 -3.19
N ILE A 232 -10.49 -15.40 -3.57
CA ILE A 232 -11.08 -15.05 -4.86
C ILE A 232 -10.03 -14.31 -5.67
N SER A 233 -9.77 -14.76 -6.89
CA SER A 233 -9.04 -14.01 -7.90
C SER A 233 -9.99 -13.70 -9.04
N HIS A 234 -10.29 -12.42 -9.23
CA HIS A 234 -11.01 -11.98 -10.43
C HIS A 234 -10.05 -11.11 -11.24
N GLY A 235 -9.70 -11.60 -12.41
CA GLY A 235 -8.99 -10.81 -13.41
C GLY A 235 -10.02 -9.99 -14.17
N VAL A 236 -10.16 -8.71 -13.85
CA VAL A 236 -10.99 -7.81 -14.67
C VAL A 236 -10.17 -7.43 -15.89
N TRP A 237 -10.49 -8.02 -17.01
CA TRP A 237 -9.97 -7.71 -18.33
C TRP A 237 -10.99 -6.80 -19.05
N GLY A 238 -10.82 -5.48 -18.88
CA GLY A 238 -11.64 -4.49 -19.60
C GLY A 238 -12.92 -4.03 -18.88
N ASN A 239 -13.66 -3.16 -19.56
CA ASN A 239 -14.97 -2.62 -19.14
C ASN A 239 -16.09 -3.65 -19.36
N ASP A 240 -15.99 -4.81 -18.76
CA ASP A 240 -17.02 -5.82 -18.83
C ASP A 240 -18.04 -5.60 -17.70
N ASP A 241 -19.19 -5.09 -18.02
CA ASP A 241 -20.27 -4.74 -17.10
C ASP A 241 -21.05 -5.95 -16.56
N GLU A 242 -20.72 -7.17 -16.97
CA GLU A 242 -21.51 -8.36 -16.63
C GLU A 242 -20.90 -9.22 -15.50
N THR A 243 -19.64 -9.00 -15.12
CA THR A 243 -19.00 -9.80 -14.07
C THR A 243 -19.57 -9.42 -12.69
N GLU A 244 -20.06 -10.40 -11.96
CA GLU A 244 -20.62 -10.20 -10.62
C GLU A 244 -20.22 -11.33 -9.67
N VAL A 245 -19.73 -10.97 -8.49
CA VAL A 245 -19.46 -11.92 -7.39
C VAL A 245 -20.06 -11.37 -6.11
N ALA A 246 -20.94 -12.11 -5.48
CA ALA A 246 -21.55 -11.73 -4.21
C ALA A 246 -21.60 -12.92 -3.26
N GLY A 247 -21.48 -12.65 -1.96
CA GLY A 247 -21.50 -13.72 -0.97
C GLY A 247 -21.23 -13.24 0.44
N THR A 248 -20.80 -14.17 1.29
CA THR A 248 -20.44 -13.92 2.67
C THR A 248 -19.04 -14.47 2.99
N ASN A 249 -18.32 -13.78 3.87
CA ASN A 249 -17.10 -14.24 4.50
C ASN A 249 -17.24 -14.18 6.02
N GLN A 250 -16.18 -14.44 6.77
CA GLN A 250 -16.19 -14.42 8.24
C GLN A 250 -16.59 -13.06 8.86
N SER A 251 -16.59 -12.00 8.09
CA SER A 251 -16.80 -10.63 8.56
C SER A 251 -18.04 -9.96 7.97
N GLY A 252 -18.81 -10.64 7.13
CA GLY A 252 -20.06 -10.14 6.57
C GLY A 252 -20.25 -10.39 5.09
N SER A 253 -21.23 -9.72 4.50
CA SER A 253 -21.57 -9.81 3.09
C SER A 253 -20.63 -8.96 2.25
N PHE A 254 -20.22 -9.46 1.10
CA PHE A 254 -19.41 -8.76 0.10
C PHE A 254 -20.05 -8.79 -1.28
N TRP A 255 -19.69 -7.84 -2.10
CA TRP A 255 -20.14 -7.74 -3.48
C TRP A 255 -19.03 -7.22 -4.40
N LEU A 256 -18.86 -7.86 -5.54
CA LEU A 256 -17.90 -7.54 -6.59
C LEU A 256 -18.66 -7.51 -7.91
N SER A 257 -18.67 -6.39 -8.62
CA SER A 257 -19.35 -6.28 -9.92
C SER A 257 -18.66 -5.28 -10.83
N CYS A 258 -18.66 -5.52 -12.12
CA CYS A 258 -18.12 -4.62 -13.15
C CYS A 258 -16.72 -4.10 -12.84
N GLY A 259 -15.83 -4.97 -12.37
CA GLY A 259 -14.53 -4.55 -11.87
C GLY A 259 -14.56 -3.76 -10.56
N THR A 260 -15.71 -3.67 -9.90
CA THR A 260 -15.88 -2.97 -8.62
C THR A 260 -16.16 -3.95 -7.49
N ALA A 261 -15.39 -3.84 -6.40
CA ALA A 261 -15.63 -4.56 -5.16
C ALA A 261 -16.22 -3.62 -4.11
N CYS A 262 -17.34 -3.99 -3.47
CA CYS A 262 -17.96 -3.20 -2.41
C CYS A 262 -18.01 -3.98 -1.10
N ASN A 263 -17.67 -3.32 0.02
CA ASN A 263 -17.75 -3.85 1.38
C ASN A 263 -17.03 -5.20 1.57
N TYR A 264 -15.98 -5.44 0.81
CA TYR A 264 -15.24 -6.69 0.86
C TYR A 264 -14.32 -6.71 2.08
N VAL A 265 -14.29 -7.84 2.79
CA VAL A 265 -13.42 -8.01 3.95
C VAL A 265 -12.34 -9.03 3.63
N LEU A 266 -11.09 -8.57 3.67
CA LEU A 266 -9.90 -9.38 3.51
C LEU A 266 -9.41 -9.78 4.91
N ALA A 267 -9.64 -11.03 5.28
CA ALA A 267 -9.16 -11.60 6.54
C ALA A 267 -7.96 -12.52 6.28
N GLU A 268 -7.50 -13.21 7.30
CA GLU A 268 -6.31 -14.05 7.31
C GLU A 268 -6.20 -14.96 6.06
N GLY A 269 -5.14 -14.76 5.30
CA GLY A 269 -4.86 -15.54 4.08
C GLY A 269 -5.67 -15.13 2.85
N ILE A 270 -6.56 -14.14 2.95
CA ILE A 270 -7.33 -13.65 1.80
C ILE A 270 -6.56 -12.52 1.13
N SER A 271 -6.36 -12.62 -0.18
CA SER A 271 -5.78 -11.56 -0.99
C SER A 271 -6.75 -11.10 -2.07
N GLN A 272 -6.78 -9.79 -2.32
CA GLN A 272 -7.49 -9.17 -3.43
C GLN A 272 -6.49 -8.49 -4.36
N GLN A 273 -6.65 -8.67 -5.65
CA GLN A 273 -5.85 -8.00 -6.67
C GLN A 273 -6.78 -7.15 -7.55
N LEU A 274 -6.47 -5.87 -7.64
CA LEU A 274 -7.19 -4.90 -8.47
C LEU A 274 -6.27 -4.47 -9.61
N PHE A 275 -6.57 -4.93 -10.82
CA PHE A 275 -5.80 -4.64 -12.02
C PHE A 275 -6.66 -3.94 -13.08
N TYR A 276 -6.03 -3.26 -14.03
CA TYR A 276 -6.68 -2.73 -15.24
C TYR A 276 -7.99 -1.96 -14.96
N TYR A 277 -7.87 -0.89 -14.14
CA TYR A 277 -8.99 -0.01 -13.77
C TYR A 277 -10.07 -0.64 -12.87
N ALA A 278 -9.83 -1.83 -12.33
CA ALA A 278 -10.68 -2.38 -11.30
C ALA A 278 -10.73 -1.48 -10.06
N SER A 279 -11.87 -1.42 -9.40
CA SER A 279 -12.07 -0.57 -8.23
C SER A 279 -12.54 -1.37 -7.01
N ALA A 280 -12.18 -0.88 -5.83
CA ALA A 280 -12.70 -1.39 -4.57
C ALA A 280 -13.25 -0.24 -3.72
N LEU A 281 -14.41 -0.43 -3.12
CA LEU A 281 -15.06 0.54 -2.25
C LEU A 281 -15.29 -0.07 -0.87
N SER A 282 -14.88 0.65 0.17
CA SER A 282 -15.09 0.25 1.57
C SER A 282 -14.53 -1.14 1.91
N THR A 283 -13.34 -1.46 1.41
CA THR A 283 -12.66 -2.71 1.75
C THR A 283 -12.06 -2.64 3.14
N VAL A 284 -12.33 -3.65 3.96
CA VAL A 284 -11.69 -3.83 5.27
C VAL A 284 -10.61 -4.90 5.15
N ILE A 285 -9.36 -4.51 5.38
CA ILE A 285 -8.20 -5.40 5.33
C ILE A 285 -7.79 -5.70 6.77
N SER A 286 -8.05 -6.92 7.22
CA SER A 286 -7.81 -7.35 8.59
C SER A 286 -6.66 -8.35 8.67
N SER A 287 -6.30 -8.73 9.86
CA SER A 287 -5.21 -9.64 10.23
C SER A 287 -4.79 -10.63 9.13
N GLY A 288 -3.63 -10.40 8.52
CA GLY A 288 -3.11 -11.25 7.45
C GLY A 288 -3.78 -11.10 6.07
N GLY A 289 -4.77 -10.23 5.93
CA GLY A 289 -5.38 -9.88 4.64
C GLY A 289 -4.44 -9.00 3.81
N CYS A 290 -4.50 -9.14 2.48
CA CYS A 290 -3.67 -8.40 1.56
C CYS A 290 -4.49 -7.84 0.38
N GLN A 291 -4.34 -6.54 0.08
CA GLN A 291 -4.89 -5.94 -1.12
C GLN A 291 -3.75 -5.41 -2.00
N GLN A 292 -3.72 -5.79 -3.26
CA GLN A 292 -2.79 -5.31 -4.27
C GLN A 292 -3.54 -4.52 -5.33
N ILE A 293 -3.11 -3.29 -5.59
CA ILE A 293 -3.75 -2.38 -6.54
C ILE A 293 -2.68 -1.96 -7.55
N SER A 294 -2.91 -2.20 -8.83
CA SER A 294 -1.92 -1.89 -9.88
C SER A 294 -2.57 -1.58 -11.23
N PHE A 295 -1.78 -1.11 -12.19
CA PHE A 295 -2.20 -0.82 -13.57
C PHE A 295 -3.48 0.03 -13.67
N GLY A 296 -3.52 1.15 -12.94
CA GLY A 296 -4.66 2.07 -12.94
C GLY A 296 -5.84 1.63 -12.08
N GLY A 297 -5.71 0.53 -11.35
CA GLY A 297 -6.70 0.12 -10.36
C GLY A 297 -6.91 1.17 -9.26
N ALA A 298 -8.08 1.20 -8.64
CA ALA A 298 -8.44 2.16 -7.60
C ALA A 298 -9.07 1.49 -6.38
N ALA A 299 -8.75 1.99 -5.20
CA ALA A 299 -9.42 1.61 -3.97
C ALA A 299 -9.87 2.87 -3.21
N GLN A 300 -11.07 2.86 -2.67
CA GLN A 300 -11.63 4.00 -1.95
C GLN A 300 -12.24 3.59 -0.61
N SER A 301 -12.09 4.47 0.40
CA SER A 301 -12.65 4.29 1.75
C SER A 301 -12.23 2.98 2.43
N ASN A 302 -10.98 2.59 2.25
CA ASN A 302 -10.45 1.36 2.82
C ASN A 302 -10.04 1.52 4.27
N ILE A 303 -10.19 0.46 5.03
CA ILE A 303 -9.71 0.37 6.41
C ILE A 303 -8.69 -0.77 6.48
N ILE A 304 -7.46 -0.45 6.87
CA ILE A 304 -6.40 -1.44 7.08
C ILE A 304 -6.23 -1.62 8.59
N ASN A 305 -6.65 -2.77 9.09
CA ASN A 305 -6.55 -3.12 10.51
C ASN A 305 -5.26 -3.89 10.80
N SER A 306 -5.09 -4.30 12.05
CA SER A 306 -3.91 -4.99 12.55
C SER A 306 -3.42 -6.10 11.62
N SER A 307 -2.15 -6.05 11.25
CA SER A 307 -1.47 -6.99 10.35
C SER A 307 -2.08 -7.10 8.93
N GLY A 308 -3.00 -6.22 8.56
CA GLY A 308 -3.46 -6.06 7.18
C GLY A 308 -2.45 -5.28 6.35
N SER A 309 -2.35 -5.57 5.05
CA SER A 309 -1.45 -4.87 4.14
C SER A 309 -2.13 -4.47 2.84
N GLN A 310 -1.82 -3.25 2.38
CA GLN A 310 -2.27 -2.74 1.08
C GLN A 310 -1.05 -2.27 0.28
N TYR A 311 -0.97 -2.70 -0.97
CA TYR A 311 0.09 -2.34 -1.92
C TYR A 311 -0.50 -1.61 -3.10
N ILE A 312 0.05 -0.44 -3.43
CA ILE A 312 -0.40 0.43 -4.52
C ILE A 312 0.77 0.61 -5.48
N TYR A 313 0.66 0.09 -6.69
CA TYR A 313 1.73 0.08 -7.70
C TYR A 313 1.26 0.65 -9.05
N SER A 314 2.21 0.90 -9.98
CA SER A 314 1.94 1.08 -11.40
C SER A 314 0.78 2.05 -11.70
N SER A 315 0.88 3.27 -11.18
CA SER A 315 -0.11 4.34 -11.36
C SER A 315 -1.51 4.06 -10.76
N ALA A 316 -1.63 3.05 -9.90
CA ALA A 316 -2.86 2.80 -9.14
C ALA A 316 -3.05 3.82 -8.00
N ARG A 317 -4.28 3.87 -7.46
CA ARG A 317 -4.65 4.82 -6.42
C ARG A 317 -5.40 4.16 -5.26
N ALA A 318 -5.06 4.57 -4.04
CA ALA A 318 -5.91 4.35 -2.86
C ALA A 318 -6.34 5.70 -2.29
N ILE A 319 -7.64 5.86 -2.06
CA ILE A 319 -8.27 7.13 -1.68
C ILE A 319 -9.03 6.91 -0.36
N ASP A 320 -8.93 7.87 0.58
CA ASP A 320 -9.63 7.82 1.87
C ASP A 320 -9.29 6.54 2.67
N THR A 321 -8.00 6.18 2.74
CA THR A 321 -7.57 4.99 3.49
C THR A 321 -7.28 5.34 4.95
N VAL A 322 -7.83 4.55 5.86
CA VAL A 322 -7.51 4.61 7.29
C VAL A 322 -6.66 3.40 7.65
N ILE A 323 -5.45 3.64 8.14
CA ILE A 323 -4.53 2.59 8.58
C ILE A 323 -4.54 2.57 10.11
N ASN A 324 -5.05 1.50 10.67
CA ASN A 324 -5.13 1.29 12.11
C ASN A 324 -3.91 0.51 12.64
N SER A 325 -3.82 0.39 13.95
CA SER A 325 -2.67 -0.21 14.66
C SER A 325 -2.13 -1.46 13.95
N SER A 326 -0.83 -1.49 13.71
CA SER A 326 -0.10 -2.55 13.02
C SER A 326 -0.53 -2.85 11.57
N GLY A 327 -1.42 -2.02 10.99
CA GLY A 327 -1.72 -2.05 9.56
C GLY A 327 -0.62 -1.36 8.75
N VAL A 328 -0.45 -1.76 7.50
CA VAL A 328 0.60 -1.23 6.64
C VAL A 328 0.07 -0.92 5.24
N GLN A 329 0.41 0.26 4.73
CA GLN A 329 0.16 0.63 3.33
C GLN A 329 1.48 0.95 2.62
N TYR A 330 1.62 0.50 1.38
CA TYR A 330 2.75 0.80 0.50
C TYR A 330 2.25 1.55 -0.74
N ALA A 331 2.76 2.76 -0.96
CA ALA A 331 2.62 3.49 -2.22
C ALA A 331 3.97 3.43 -2.94
N ASP A 332 4.09 2.53 -3.89
CA ASP A 332 5.35 2.16 -4.50
C ASP A 332 5.24 2.16 -6.04
N PHE A 333 6.37 2.27 -6.78
CA PHE A 333 6.40 2.27 -8.25
C PHE A 333 5.29 3.13 -8.88
N PHE A 334 5.28 4.45 -8.59
CA PHE A 334 4.29 5.43 -9.06
C PHE A 334 2.87 5.24 -8.50
N GLY A 335 2.67 4.36 -7.52
CA GLY A 335 1.40 4.24 -6.78
C GLY A 335 1.09 5.51 -5.99
N THR A 336 -0.19 5.82 -5.81
CA THR A 336 -0.61 7.06 -5.15
C THR A 336 -1.60 6.78 -4.02
N ALA A 337 -1.24 7.18 -2.80
CA ALA A 337 -2.12 7.24 -1.64
C ALA A 337 -2.70 8.66 -1.50
N VAL A 338 -4.01 8.79 -1.40
CA VAL A 338 -4.71 10.08 -1.32
C VAL A 338 -5.59 10.12 -0.07
N ARG A 339 -5.51 11.18 0.71
CA ARG A 339 -6.24 11.36 1.97
C ARG A 339 -6.13 10.15 2.89
N THR A 340 -4.87 9.74 3.13
CA THR A 340 -4.57 8.61 4.03
C THR A 340 -4.40 9.08 5.45
N THR A 341 -5.03 8.39 6.39
CA THR A 341 -4.84 8.59 7.83
C THR A 341 -4.07 7.41 8.42
N VAL A 342 -2.92 7.72 9.04
CA VAL A 342 -2.03 6.73 9.69
C VAL A 342 -2.19 6.86 11.20
N ASN A 343 -2.84 5.90 11.83
CA ASN A 343 -3.08 5.88 13.27
C ASN A 343 -1.90 5.30 14.07
N SER A 344 -2.01 5.29 15.39
CA SER A 344 -0.96 4.80 16.28
C SER A 344 -0.50 3.38 15.91
N SER A 345 0.81 3.15 15.90
CA SER A 345 1.48 1.91 15.52
C SER A 345 1.22 1.43 14.07
N ALA A 346 0.62 2.26 13.22
CA ALA A 346 0.43 2.00 11.79
C ALA A 346 1.59 2.57 10.96
N TRP A 347 1.76 2.05 9.74
CA TRP A 347 2.82 2.45 8.84
C TRP A 347 2.32 2.78 7.44
N LEU A 348 2.83 3.87 6.87
CA LEU A 348 2.76 4.18 5.45
C LEU A 348 4.18 4.23 4.88
N TYR A 349 4.44 3.48 3.84
CA TYR A 349 5.67 3.54 3.04
C TYR A 349 5.39 4.17 1.69
N VAL A 350 6.18 5.19 1.33
CA VAL A 350 6.11 5.88 0.04
C VAL A 350 7.47 5.74 -0.62
N SER A 351 7.59 4.92 -1.66
CA SER A 351 8.91 4.62 -2.23
C SER A 351 8.88 4.51 -3.77
N ASN A 352 10.05 4.47 -4.39
CA ASN A 352 10.20 4.28 -5.83
C ASN A 352 9.26 5.17 -6.66
N TYR A 353 9.33 6.49 -6.44
CA TYR A 353 8.47 7.50 -7.07
C TYR A 353 6.98 7.39 -6.71
N GLY A 354 6.63 6.65 -5.67
CA GLY A 354 5.29 6.64 -5.07
C GLY A 354 4.91 8.02 -4.53
N ARG A 355 3.62 8.26 -4.35
CA ARG A 355 3.08 9.55 -3.90
C ARG A 355 2.10 9.40 -2.75
N ALA A 356 2.15 10.34 -1.80
CA ALA A 356 1.10 10.52 -0.81
C ALA A 356 0.58 11.97 -0.88
N LEU A 357 -0.73 12.12 -0.99
CA LEU A 357 -1.41 13.41 -1.11
C LEU A 357 -2.42 13.56 0.03
N SER A 358 -2.38 14.69 0.73
CA SER A 358 -3.27 14.98 1.87
C SER A 358 -3.18 13.91 2.98
N LEU A 359 -1.97 13.71 3.50
CA LEU A 359 -1.65 12.71 4.51
C LEU A 359 -1.88 13.25 5.93
N THR A 360 -2.46 12.45 6.80
CA THR A 360 -2.49 12.69 8.24
C THR A 360 -1.76 11.56 8.99
N VAL A 361 -0.71 11.91 9.72
CA VAL A 361 0.00 10.95 10.59
C VAL A 361 -0.32 11.30 12.04
N ASN A 362 -1.18 10.52 12.66
CA ASN A 362 -1.60 10.72 14.04
C ASN A 362 -0.49 10.31 15.02
N SER A 363 -0.64 10.70 16.28
CA SER A 363 0.30 10.36 17.34
C SER A 363 0.56 8.85 17.40
N GLY A 364 1.84 8.45 17.42
CA GLY A 364 2.29 7.07 17.35
C GLY A 364 2.19 6.40 15.98
N GLY A 365 1.64 7.06 14.96
CA GLY A 365 1.68 6.63 13.57
C GLY A 365 3.01 6.98 12.91
N SER A 366 3.36 6.28 11.82
CA SER A 366 4.65 6.44 11.14
C SER A 366 4.51 6.47 9.62
N CYS A 367 5.23 7.40 8.98
CA CYS A 367 5.36 7.45 7.53
C CYS A 367 6.84 7.48 7.12
N PHE A 368 7.21 6.62 6.20
CA PHE A 368 8.56 6.56 5.63
C PHE A 368 8.53 6.81 4.13
N CYS A 369 9.19 7.88 3.67
CA CYS A 369 9.32 8.23 2.27
C CYS A 369 10.76 8.01 1.82
N SER A 370 10.98 7.22 0.75
CA SER A 370 12.30 6.87 0.25
C SER A 370 12.37 6.75 -1.28
N TYR A 371 13.58 6.76 -1.82
CA TYR A 371 13.86 6.52 -3.25
C TYR A 371 13.00 7.35 -4.22
N GLY A 372 13.07 8.67 -4.09
CA GLY A 372 12.36 9.61 -4.97
C GLY A 372 10.85 9.68 -4.73
N GLY A 373 10.35 9.14 -3.63
CA GLY A 373 8.96 9.28 -3.22
C GLY A 373 8.57 10.75 -2.96
N ALA A 374 7.29 11.08 -3.05
CA ALA A 374 6.81 12.44 -2.82
C ALA A 374 5.60 12.48 -1.87
N VAL A 375 5.61 13.43 -0.93
CA VAL A 375 4.49 13.71 -0.05
C VAL A 375 4.08 15.17 -0.19
N THR A 376 2.79 15.39 -0.39
CA THR A 376 2.22 16.74 -0.53
C THR A 376 1.01 16.91 0.38
N ALA A 377 0.97 18.03 1.09
CA ALA A 377 -0.07 18.38 2.05
C ALA A 377 -0.20 17.32 3.18
N ALA A 378 0.77 17.30 4.09
CA ALA A 378 0.74 16.38 5.22
C ALA A 378 0.65 17.11 6.57
N THR A 379 -0.16 16.57 7.48
CA THR A 379 -0.23 16.99 8.89
C THR A 379 0.34 15.88 9.76
N ILE A 380 1.38 16.19 10.55
CA ILE A 380 2.19 15.22 11.29
C ILE A 380 2.08 15.44 12.79
N HIS A 381 1.34 14.60 13.47
CA HIS A 381 1.34 14.47 14.94
C HIS A 381 2.18 13.27 15.42
N GLY A 382 2.59 12.39 14.51
CA GLY A 382 3.41 11.21 14.73
C GLY A 382 4.82 11.38 14.18
N TRP A 383 5.33 10.34 13.56
CA TRP A 383 6.69 10.30 13.01
C TRP A 383 6.69 10.24 11.49
N MET A 384 7.53 11.07 10.86
CA MET A 384 7.72 11.07 9.41
C MET A 384 9.18 11.20 9.03
N MET A 385 9.63 10.44 8.02
CA MET A 385 10.98 10.52 7.51
C MET A 385 11.00 10.54 5.98
N PHE A 386 11.71 11.50 5.41
CA PHE A 386 12.11 11.57 4.00
C PHE A 386 13.57 11.17 3.86
N SER A 387 13.89 10.31 2.90
CA SER A 387 15.24 9.81 2.68
C SER A 387 15.50 9.55 1.18
N ASN A 388 16.77 9.67 0.76
CA ASN A 388 17.21 9.32 -0.58
C ASN A 388 16.45 10.04 -1.71
N GLY A 389 16.58 11.36 -1.77
CA GLY A 389 16.05 12.19 -2.86
C GLY A 389 14.53 12.37 -2.87
N CYS A 390 13.87 12.20 -1.74
CA CYS A 390 12.43 12.40 -1.63
C CYS A 390 12.04 13.89 -1.60
N MET A 391 10.77 14.15 -1.90
CA MET A 391 10.21 15.50 -1.91
C MET A 391 9.06 15.64 -0.90
N GLY A 392 9.13 16.67 -0.03
CA GLY A 392 8.06 17.06 0.87
C GLY A 392 7.55 18.48 0.55
N ARG A 393 6.23 18.63 0.37
CA ARG A 393 5.62 19.96 0.12
C ARG A 393 4.41 20.20 1.02
N ASN A 394 4.30 21.42 1.56
CA ASN A 394 3.19 21.82 2.45
C ASN A 394 3.04 20.82 3.61
N ILE A 395 4.12 20.60 4.34
CA ILE A 395 4.17 19.68 5.48
C ILE A 395 4.01 20.49 6.76
N SER A 396 3.00 20.16 7.55
CA SER A 396 2.75 20.79 8.86
C SER A 396 3.07 19.79 9.97
N VAL A 397 4.08 20.12 10.78
CA VAL A 397 4.53 19.29 11.92
C VAL A 397 3.93 19.88 13.19
N GLN A 398 2.95 19.19 13.70
CA GLN A 398 2.15 19.61 14.85
C GLN A 398 2.79 19.18 16.17
N ARG A 399 2.27 19.68 17.28
CA ARG A 399 2.77 19.41 18.62
C ARG A 399 2.89 17.89 18.87
N GLY A 400 4.09 17.47 19.27
CA GLY A 400 4.44 16.06 19.48
C GLY A 400 4.81 15.28 18.22
N GLY A 401 4.62 15.86 17.03
CA GLY A 401 5.08 15.32 15.77
C GLY A 401 6.57 15.51 15.52
N SER A 402 7.17 14.61 14.75
CA SER A 402 8.58 14.68 14.35
C SER A 402 8.72 14.39 12.86
N CYS A 403 9.44 15.26 12.16
CA CYS A 403 9.69 15.13 10.72
C CYS A 403 11.18 15.23 10.42
N TYR A 404 11.68 14.31 9.61
CA TYR A 404 13.09 14.20 9.24
C TYR A 404 13.27 14.23 7.73
N PHE A 405 14.21 15.05 7.24
CA PHE A 405 14.70 15.04 5.86
C PHE A 405 16.18 14.68 5.86
N ARG A 406 16.54 13.62 5.13
CA ARG A 406 17.92 13.12 5.06
C ARG A 406 18.31 12.69 3.65
N TYR A 407 19.60 12.76 3.32
CA TYR A 407 20.17 12.25 2.06
C TYR A 407 19.56 12.91 0.82
N ALA A 408 19.89 14.17 0.61
CA ALA A 408 19.55 14.96 -0.57
C ALA A 408 18.04 15.06 -0.86
N CYS A 409 17.23 15.13 0.18
CA CYS A 409 15.80 15.38 0.04
C CYS A 409 15.50 16.86 -0.18
N SER A 410 14.38 17.15 -0.86
CA SER A 410 13.90 18.52 -1.03
C SER A 410 12.62 18.78 -0.25
N GLY A 411 12.51 20.00 0.31
CA GLY A 411 11.35 20.45 1.05
C GLY A 411 10.83 21.79 0.53
N ARG A 412 9.50 22.00 0.60
CA ARG A 412 8.92 23.30 0.33
C ARG A 412 7.71 23.57 1.23
N ASN A 413 7.66 24.79 1.80
CA ASN A 413 6.60 25.21 2.73
C ASN A 413 6.45 24.23 3.90
N LEU A 414 7.45 24.16 4.76
CA LEU A 414 7.45 23.32 5.97
C LEU A 414 7.04 24.18 7.17
N GLU A 415 5.98 23.81 7.84
CA GLU A 415 5.49 24.47 9.06
C GLU A 415 5.74 23.59 10.27
N VAL A 416 6.21 24.19 11.38
CA VAL A 416 6.52 23.48 12.63
C VAL A 416 5.81 24.17 13.78
N GLU A 417 4.64 23.70 14.14
CA GLU A 417 3.81 24.21 15.22
C GLU A 417 3.98 23.36 16.49
N GLY A 418 4.94 23.71 17.31
CA GLY A 418 5.23 22.97 18.56
C GLY A 418 5.75 21.53 18.34
N GLY A 419 6.05 21.14 17.12
CA GLY A 419 6.66 19.87 16.73
C GLY A 419 8.17 19.97 16.55
N SER A 420 8.79 18.95 15.95
CA SER A 420 10.22 18.88 15.65
C SER A 420 10.48 18.60 14.18
N LEU A 421 11.34 19.41 13.55
CA LEU A 421 11.83 19.21 12.18
C LEU A 421 13.35 19.03 12.22
N ASN A 422 13.85 17.99 11.59
CA ASN A 422 15.28 17.74 11.43
C ASN A 422 15.66 17.64 9.95
N LEU A 423 16.58 18.48 9.51
CA LEU A 423 17.11 18.51 8.14
C LEU A 423 18.60 18.16 8.17
N SER A 424 19.02 17.18 7.39
CA SER A 424 20.43 16.78 7.39
C SER A 424 20.86 16.12 6.06
N GLN A 425 22.18 16.15 5.83
CA GLN A 425 22.82 15.44 4.71
C GLN A 425 22.37 15.92 3.32
N ASN A 426 22.76 17.15 2.98
CA ASN A 426 22.55 17.80 1.69
C ASN A 426 21.07 18.01 1.29
N CYS A 427 20.19 18.27 2.26
CA CYS A 427 18.83 18.62 1.95
C CYS A 427 18.71 20.07 1.47
N GLU A 428 17.80 20.32 0.53
CA GLU A 428 17.46 21.64 0.02
C GLU A 428 16.01 21.98 0.36
N VAL A 429 15.78 23.07 1.09
CA VAL A 429 14.43 23.43 1.57
C VAL A 429 14.14 24.91 1.32
N ASP A 430 13.01 25.18 0.68
CA ASP A 430 12.45 26.51 0.47
C ASP A 430 11.21 26.72 1.36
N GLY A 431 11.33 27.63 2.33
CA GLY A 431 10.27 27.96 3.26
C GLY A 431 10.19 27.00 4.46
N VAL A 432 10.80 27.41 5.57
CA VAL A 432 10.62 26.77 6.88
C VAL A 432 10.07 27.81 7.84
N SER A 433 8.91 27.57 8.43
CA SER A 433 8.29 28.42 9.43
C SER A 433 8.07 27.64 10.73
N ALA A 434 8.75 28.03 11.80
CA ALA A 434 8.57 27.42 13.12
C ALA A 434 7.95 28.41 14.10
N PHE A 435 6.94 27.97 14.83
CA PHE A 435 6.21 28.77 15.82
C PHE A 435 5.61 27.89 16.94
N GLY A 436 5.04 28.54 17.95
CA GLY A 436 4.34 27.82 19.03
C GLY A 436 5.20 26.86 19.84
N GLY A 437 6.51 27.15 20.00
CA GLY A 437 7.46 26.26 20.68
C GLY A 437 8.05 25.16 19.78
N GLY A 438 7.92 25.27 18.46
CA GLY A 438 8.53 24.35 17.51
C GLY A 438 10.05 24.32 17.59
N CYS A 439 10.65 23.20 17.23
CA CYS A 439 12.11 23.00 17.21
C CYS A 439 12.55 22.60 15.80
N VAL A 440 13.56 23.31 15.27
CA VAL A 440 14.17 23.03 13.98
C VAL A 440 15.65 22.72 14.14
N GLU A 441 16.08 21.61 13.60
CA GLU A 441 17.49 21.21 13.62
C GLU A 441 17.99 21.05 12.18
N ILE A 442 19.06 21.74 11.82
CA ILE A 442 19.56 21.82 10.44
C ILE A 442 21.07 21.57 10.46
N TYR A 443 21.52 20.45 9.87
CA TYR A 443 22.92 20.05 9.90
C TYR A 443 23.40 19.47 8.56
N SER A 444 24.73 19.40 8.40
CA SER A 444 25.38 18.60 7.35
C SER A 444 25.06 19.06 5.91
N MET A 445 25.50 20.26 5.58
CA MET A 445 25.50 20.85 4.23
C MET A 445 24.09 21.07 3.66
N CYS A 446 23.08 21.33 4.48
CA CYS A 446 21.77 21.69 4.00
C CYS A 446 21.73 23.14 3.49
N GLN A 447 20.88 23.38 2.47
CA GLN A 447 20.62 24.72 1.92
C GLN A 447 19.18 25.10 2.22
N ILE A 448 19.00 26.22 2.90
CA ILE A 448 17.67 26.68 3.36
C ILE A 448 17.43 28.10 2.84
N SER A 449 16.36 28.29 2.13
CA SER A 449 15.83 29.62 1.81
C SER A 449 14.55 29.89 2.61
N ASN A 450 14.35 31.16 2.98
CA ASN A 450 13.15 31.60 3.70
C ASN A 450 12.91 30.88 5.04
N LEU A 451 13.88 30.94 5.97
CA LEU A 451 13.74 30.42 7.32
C LEU A 451 13.09 31.46 8.24
N SER A 452 11.98 31.11 8.89
CA SER A 452 11.29 31.95 9.87
C SER A 452 11.11 31.22 11.20
N ILE A 453 11.61 31.81 12.30
CA ILE A 453 11.53 31.28 13.67
C ILE A 453 10.83 32.28 14.57
N LEU A 454 9.62 31.99 15.00
CA LEU A 454 8.78 32.87 15.81
C LEU A 454 8.31 32.14 17.07
N ASN A 455 8.73 32.59 18.25
CA ASN A 455 8.45 31.88 19.52
C ASN A 455 8.75 30.38 19.39
N ALA A 456 9.93 30.06 18.86
CA ALA A 456 10.39 28.73 18.53
C ALA A 456 11.93 28.70 18.60
N SER A 457 12.52 27.53 18.40
CA SER A 457 13.99 27.39 18.44
C SER A 457 14.53 26.75 17.16
N ALA A 458 15.72 27.15 16.76
CA ALA A 458 16.48 26.53 15.69
C ALA A 458 17.94 26.28 16.11
N ASN A 459 18.48 25.11 15.78
CA ASN A 459 19.89 24.80 15.86
C ASN A 459 20.43 24.49 14.45
N THR A 460 21.52 25.15 14.09
CA THR A 460 22.10 25.00 12.75
C THR A 460 23.60 24.70 12.86
N GLY A 461 24.14 23.93 11.92
CA GLY A 461 25.56 23.60 11.97
C GLY A 461 26.08 22.77 10.81
N ASN A 462 27.41 22.64 10.74
CA ASN A 462 28.12 21.79 9.78
C ASN A 462 27.91 22.18 8.30
N TYR A 463 28.39 23.37 7.92
CA TYR A 463 28.43 23.83 6.52
C TYR A 463 27.05 24.06 5.87
N CYS A 464 26.05 24.49 6.63
CA CYS A 464 24.76 24.83 6.08
C CYS A 464 24.72 26.27 5.54
N GLY A 465 23.98 26.49 4.45
CA GLY A 465 23.72 27.81 3.86
C GLY A 465 22.27 28.25 4.11
N PHE A 466 22.13 29.56 4.39
CA PHE A 466 20.82 30.15 4.68
C PHE A 466 20.67 31.46 3.90
N THR A 467 19.55 31.64 3.22
CA THR A 467 19.17 32.89 2.58
C THR A 467 17.81 33.34 3.12
N SER A 468 17.67 34.65 3.36
CA SER A 468 16.44 35.26 3.89
C SER A 468 15.97 34.61 5.22
N THR A 469 16.80 34.75 6.26
CA THR A 469 16.48 34.24 7.60
C THR A 469 15.85 35.29 8.49
N VAL A 470 14.71 34.98 9.09
CA VAL A 470 14.00 35.84 10.03
C VAL A 470 13.84 35.11 11.37
N ILE A 471 14.47 35.66 12.41
CA ILE A 471 14.23 35.22 13.79
C ILE A 471 13.31 36.26 14.43
N GLY A 472 12.01 35.96 14.47
CA GLY A 472 10.98 36.86 14.96
C GLY A 472 10.87 36.86 16.48
N SER A 473 9.80 37.46 17.00
CA SER A 473 9.58 37.71 18.42
C SER A 473 9.78 36.43 19.27
N SER A 474 10.62 36.54 20.30
CA SER A 474 10.99 35.44 21.21
C SER A 474 11.54 34.19 20.49
N GLY A 475 11.97 34.30 19.24
CA GLY A 475 12.65 33.25 18.50
C GLY A 475 14.09 33.09 19.01
N ASN A 476 14.60 31.87 18.96
CA ASN A 476 15.98 31.56 19.33
C ASN A 476 16.66 30.77 18.21
N LEU A 477 17.84 31.24 17.77
CA LEU A 477 18.69 30.51 16.83
C LEU A 477 20.08 30.31 17.41
N ARG A 478 20.60 29.09 17.31
CA ARG A 478 21.96 28.76 17.65
C ARG A 478 22.66 28.15 16.42
N GLY A 479 23.63 28.89 15.86
CA GLY A 479 24.39 28.48 14.69
C GLY A 479 25.83 28.12 15.02
N SER A 480 26.39 27.14 14.32
CA SER A 480 27.78 26.73 14.53
C SER A 480 28.40 26.03 13.30
N ASN A 481 29.75 25.95 13.30
CA ASN A 481 30.51 25.13 12.38
C ASN A 481 30.35 25.46 10.89
N PHE A 482 30.88 26.60 10.46
CA PHE A 482 31.00 27.01 9.06
C PHE A 482 29.65 27.21 8.35
N CYS A 483 28.62 27.67 9.04
CA CYS A 483 27.37 28.05 8.42
C CYS A 483 27.47 29.47 7.80
N GLU A 484 26.78 29.69 6.69
CA GLU A 484 26.67 30.98 6.00
C GLU A 484 25.23 31.47 6.04
N TYR A 485 25.03 32.73 6.43
CA TYR A 485 23.72 33.37 6.54
C TYR A 485 23.68 34.66 5.71
N GLU A 486 22.74 34.75 4.77
CA GLU A 486 22.51 35.93 3.95
C GLU A 486 21.13 36.54 4.26
N ASP A 487 21.03 37.88 4.26
CA ASP A 487 19.79 38.63 4.55
C ASP A 487 19.15 38.20 5.89
N PHE A 488 19.86 38.47 6.97
CA PHE A 488 19.51 37.96 8.30
C PHE A 488 18.83 39.03 9.17
N LEU A 489 17.58 38.76 9.54
CA LEU A 489 16.78 39.65 10.40
C LEU A 489 16.57 39.02 11.79
N ILE A 490 16.99 39.72 12.83
CA ILE A 490 16.73 39.40 14.23
C ILE A 490 15.65 40.39 14.74
N GLY A 491 14.43 39.89 14.99
CA GLY A 491 13.29 40.67 15.41
C GLY A 491 13.30 41.03 16.90
N GLU A 492 12.16 41.55 17.37
CA GLU A 492 11.99 42.01 18.75
C GLU A 492 12.17 40.84 19.74
N CYS A 493 12.97 41.07 20.79
CA CYS A 493 13.24 40.11 21.86
C CYS A 493 13.71 38.73 21.35
N ALA A 494 14.19 38.62 20.12
CA ALA A 494 14.79 37.44 19.56
C ALA A 494 16.25 37.30 20.01
N SER A 495 16.74 36.06 20.10
CA SER A 495 18.11 35.78 20.50
C SER A 495 18.81 34.89 19.48
N VAL A 496 19.96 35.35 18.98
CA VAL A 496 20.77 34.62 18.02
C VAL A 496 22.20 34.46 18.57
N SER A 497 22.71 33.24 18.52
CA SER A 497 24.07 32.93 18.96
C SER A 497 24.79 32.12 17.88
N ILE A 498 25.89 32.66 17.35
CA ILE A 498 26.66 32.08 16.25
C ILE A 498 28.09 31.81 16.70
N TYR A 499 28.58 30.61 16.42
CA TYR A 499 29.86 30.12 16.86
C TYR A 499 30.66 29.44 15.74
N TYR A 500 31.99 29.31 15.90
CA TYR A 500 32.90 28.46 15.09
C TYR A 500 32.90 28.77 13.60
N THR A 501 33.45 29.90 13.24
CA THR A 501 33.81 30.26 11.85
C THR A 501 32.59 30.32 10.91
N CYS A 502 31.47 30.85 11.38
CA CYS A 502 30.32 31.14 10.55
C CYS A 502 30.41 32.54 9.92
N GLY A 503 29.81 32.69 8.71
CA GLY A 503 29.67 33.96 8.01
C GLY A 503 28.24 34.49 8.07
N MET A 504 28.09 35.84 8.12
CA MET A 504 26.80 36.50 8.05
C MET A 504 26.89 37.73 7.15
N THR A 505 25.87 37.97 6.32
CA THR A 505 25.76 39.20 5.50
C THR A 505 24.38 39.80 5.60
N GLY A 506 24.29 41.15 5.51
CA GLY A 506 23.01 41.88 5.58
C GLY A 506 22.28 41.66 6.91
N VAL A 507 22.97 41.82 8.03
CA VAL A 507 22.43 41.51 9.37
C VAL A 507 21.71 42.71 9.95
N SER A 508 20.42 42.57 10.29
CA SER A 508 19.64 43.60 10.99
C SER A 508 19.13 43.08 12.34
N VAL A 509 19.41 43.77 13.42
CA VAL A 509 18.94 43.44 14.76
C VAL A 509 17.87 44.47 15.18
N GLY A 510 16.66 44.01 15.35
CA GLY A 510 15.51 44.82 15.77
C GLY A 510 15.51 45.15 17.24
N SER A 511 14.56 45.97 17.68
CA SER A 511 14.45 46.48 19.07
C SER A 511 14.38 45.32 20.08
N GLY A 512 15.21 45.37 21.12
CA GLY A 512 15.31 44.31 22.13
C GLY A 512 15.88 42.98 21.61
N GLY A 513 16.24 42.88 20.32
CA GLY A 513 16.92 41.75 19.75
C GLY A 513 18.37 41.61 20.23
N TYR A 514 18.86 40.40 20.33
CA TYR A 514 20.20 40.08 20.81
C TYR A 514 20.97 39.23 19.83
N LEU A 515 22.18 39.69 19.44
CA LEU A 515 23.12 38.93 18.61
C LEU A 515 24.39 38.59 19.38
N TYR A 516 24.79 37.35 19.40
CA TYR A 516 26.05 36.88 19.93
C TYR A 516 26.91 36.23 18.84
N LEU A 517 28.10 36.78 18.57
CA LEU A 517 29.09 36.21 17.65
C LEU A 517 30.35 35.80 18.40
N SER A 518 30.88 34.63 18.17
CA SER A 518 32.10 34.14 18.84
C SER A 518 32.88 33.13 18.02
N GLN A 519 34.17 33.01 18.28
CA GLN A 519 35.05 31.97 17.73
C GLN A 519 35.27 32.06 16.21
N ASN A 520 35.90 33.12 15.77
CA ASN A 520 36.27 33.39 14.36
C ASN A 520 35.08 33.58 13.38
N CYS A 521 33.91 34.01 13.86
CA CYS A 521 32.81 34.37 13.01
C CYS A 521 33.05 35.70 12.28
N SER A 522 32.42 35.87 11.12
CA SER A 522 32.43 37.13 10.38
C SER A 522 31.01 37.65 10.14
N ALA A 523 30.86 38.97 10.14
CA ALA A 523 29.61 39.63 9.72
C ALA A 523 29.91 40.81 8.79
N VAL A 524 29.04 41.06 7.85
CA VAL A 524 29.09 42.20 6.94
C VAL A 524 27.74 42.92 6.97
N ASP A 525 27.77 44.24 7.00
CA ASP A 525 26.57 45.12 7.07
C ASP A 525 25.67 44.81 8.29
N LEU A 526 26.26 44.94 9.49
CA LEU A 526 25.55 44.77 10.76
C LEU A 526 24.82 46.07 11.18
N ASN A 527 23.51 46.02 11.21
CA ASN A 527 22.66 47.13 11.62
C ASN A 527 21.96 46.86 12.96
N LEU A 528 22.26 47.62 13.99
CA LEU A 528 21.61 47.55 15.30
C LEU A 528 20.55 48.65 15.40
N SER A 529 19.25 48.28 15.39
CA SER A 529 18.15 49.23 15.59
C SER A 529 18.05 49.69 17.05
N ALA A 530 17.23 50.70 17.29
CA ALA A 530 17.06 51.26 18.64
C ALA A 530 16.74 50.20 19.71
N GLY A 531 17.51 50.13 20.79
CA GLY A 531 17.36 49.17 21.87
C GLY A 531 17.85 47.74 21.54
N ALA A 532 18.47 47.52 20.39
CA ALA A 532 19.14 46.23 20.04
C ALA A 532 20.48 46.08 20.78
N SER A 533 20.94 44.85 20.94
CA SER A 533 22.26 44.60 21.53
C SER A 533 23.03 43.51 20.75
N ALA A 534 24.35 43.70 20.68
CA ALA A 534 25.24 42.71 20.07
C ALA A 534 26.48 42.52 20.98
N LEU A 535 26.89 41.23 21.14
CA LEU A 535 28.11 40.87 21.80
C LEU A 535 29.00 40.05 20.86
N ILE A 536 30.17 40.62 20.53
CA ILE A 536 31.09 40.06 19.54
C ILE A 536 32.43 39.72 20.24
N ARG A 537 32.87 38.48 20.15
CA ARG A 537 34.04 38.00 20.92
C ARG A 537 34.92 37.01 20.14
N GLN A 538 36.16 36.81 20.63
CA GLN A 538 37.02 35.71 20.21
C GLN A 538 37.36 35.69 18.69
N SER A 539 38.12 36.67 18.28
CA SER A 539 38.66 36.79 16.91
C SER A 539 37.57 36.92 15.80
N CYS A 540 36.41 37.42 16.15
CA CYS A 540 35.37 37.73 15.14
C CYS A 540 35.74 39.01 14.37
N ARG A 541 35.31 39.08 13.10
CA ARG A 541 35.49 40.24 12.24
C ARG A 541 34.16 40.76 11.74
N VAL A 542 33.90 42.06 11.89
CA VAL A 542 32.66 42.70 11.45
C VAL A 542 32.98 43.93 10.61
N ASN A 543 32.47 43.98 9.40
CA ASN A 543 32.62 45.08 8.46
C ASN A 543 31.29 45.79 8.23
N GLY A 544 31.27 47.11 8.28
CA GLY A 544 30.06 47.92 8.09
C GLY A 544 29.10 47.75 9.29
N VAL A 545 29.31 48.53 10.33
CA VAL A 545 28.49 48.50 11.56
C VAL A 545 27.75 49.79 11.73
N SER A 546 26.42 49.76 11.86
CA SER A 546 25.58 50.88 12.15
C SER A 546 24.83 50.70 13.48
N ILE A 547 24.94 51.65 14.40
CA ILE A 547 24.41 51.54 15.75
C ILE A 547 23.45 52.71 16.01
N ALA A 548 22.15 52.41 16.06
CA ALA A 548 21.10 53.39 16.28
C ALA A 548 20.99 53.82 17.75
N SER A 549 20.16 54.83 18.02
CA SER A 549 19.91 55.35 19.37
C SER A 549 19.43 54.30 20.35
N GLY A 550 20.08 54.23 21.52
CA GLY A 550 19.77 53.21 22.54
C GLY A 550 20.22 51.80 22.23
N ALA A 551 20.89 51.56 21.09
CA ALA A 551 21.53 50.29 20.80
C ALA A 551 22.92 50.15 21.41
N GLU A 552 23.33 48.93 21.76
CA GLU A 552 24.63 48.65 22.35
C GLU A 552 25.38 47.54 21.64
N LEU A 553 26.62 47.80 21.27
CA LEU A 553 27.57 46.79 20.79
C LEU A 553 28.73 46.63 21.78
N THR A 554 28.95 45.40 22.21
CA THR A 554 30.12 45.07 23.02
C THR A 554 31.08 44.18 22.22
N ALA A 555 32.34 44.59 22.09
CA ALA A 555 33.38 43.85 21.42
C ALA A 555 34.52 43.44 22.41
N SER A 556 35.01 42.21 22.33
CA SER A 556 36.10 41.76 23.23
C SER A 556 36.95 40.60 22.63
N TYR A 557 38.18 40.45 23.12
CA TYR A 557 39.10 39.35 22.78
C TYR A 557 39.40 39.21 21.29
N TYR A 558 40.34 40.01 20.76
CA TYR A 558 40.83 39.94 19.37
C TYR A 558 39.79 40.26 18.28
N THR A 559 38.70 40.92 18.66
CA THR A 559 37.63 41.30 17.69
C THR A 559 38.12 42.45 16.82
N GLU A 560 37.83 42.35 15.51
CA GLU A 560 38.05 43.42 14.54
C GLU A 560 36.71 44.00 14.07
N LEU A 561 36.53 45.33 14.16
CA LEU A 561 35.38 46.08 13.70
C LEU A 561 35.82 47.10 12.67
N ASP A 562 35.24 47.14 11.50
CA ASP A 562 35.59 48.10 10.44
C ASP A 562 34.34 48.86 9.95
N GLY A 563 34.48 50.16 9.66
CA GLY A 563 33.37 51.01 9.18
C GLY A 563 32.26 51.19 10.20
N VAL A 564 32.57 51.58 11.44
CA VAL A 564 31.61 51.69 12.54
C VAL A 564 30.99 53.06 12.60
N GLN A 565 29.66 53.14 12.54
CA GLN A 565 28.87 54.36 12.69
C GLN A 565 28.04 54.32 13.99
N ILE A 566 28.26 55.27 14.88
CA ILE A 566 27.58 55.36 16.18
C ILE A 566 26.67 56.60 16.17
N ALA A 567 25.37 56.40 16.07
CA ALA A 567 24.38 57.46 16.08
C ALA A 567 24.16 58.06 17.48
N ASP A 568 23.40 59.14 17.57
CA ASP A 568 23.00 59.79 18.83
C ASP A 568 22.38 58.76 19.80
N GLY A 569 22.88 58.64 21.02
CA GLY A 569 22.45 57.66 22.01
C GLY A 569 22.88 56.21 21.75
N GLY A 570 23.55 55.90 20.66
CA GLY A 570 24.17 54.59 20.38
C GLY A 570 25.43 54.37 21.23
N ARG A 571 25.72 53.15 21.58
CA ARG A 571 26.86 52.80 22.49
C ARG A 571 27.73 51.70 21.90
N VAL A 572 29.06 51.88 21.94
CA VAL A 572 30.06 50.85 21.65
C VAL A 572 31.00 50.72 22.83
N LEU A 573 31.11 49.49 23.34
CA LEU A 573 31.98 49.13 24.43
C LEU A 573 33.05 48.14 23.94
N VAL A 574 34.30 48.53 23.90
CA VAL A 574 35.39 47.66 23.46
C VAL A 574 36.19 47.24 24.68
N GLY A 575 36.00 45.98 25.10
CA GLY A 575 36.59 45.38 26.28
C GLY A 575 37.65 44.34 25.98
N GLY A 576 38.74 44.32 26.72
CA GLY A 576 39.79 43.31 26.62
C GLY A 576 40.94 43.62 25.66
N SER A 577 41.99 42.82 25.75
CA SER A 577 43.23 43.03 24.99
C SER A 577 43.06 42.73 23.50
N GLN A 578 43.69 43.58 22.69
CA GLN A 578 43.90 43.40 21.22
C GLN A 578 42.64 43.46 20.34
N CYS A 579 41.54 44.10 20.80
CA CYS A 579 40.44 44.45 19.90
C CYS A 579 40.88 45.65 19.02
N ARG A 580 40.46 45.63 17.74
CA ARG A 580 40.80 46.69 16.78
C ARG A 580 39.56 47.21 16.12
N MET A 581 39.49 48.53 16.00
CA MET A 581 38.46 49.21 15.22
C MET A 581 39.13 50.10 14.15
N SER A 582 38.47 50.26 13.00
CA SER A 582 38.91 51.19 11.95
C SER A 582 37.70 51.89 11.33
N GLY A 583 37.92 53.12 10.78
CA GLY A 583 36.88 53.89 10.13
C GLY A 583 35.68 54.19 11.01
N VAL A 584 35.90 54.68 12.24
CA VAL A 584 34.90 54.90 13.25
C VAL A 584 34.32 56.32 13.16
N THR A 585 33.01 56.44 13.03
CA THR A 585 32.31 57.73 13.10
C THR A 585 31.40 57.76 14.36
N VAL A 586 31.60 58.75 15.23
CA VAL A 586 30.78 58.94 16.43
C VAL A 586 29.99 60.27 16.26
N GLU A 587 28.70 60.14 16.13
CA GLU A 587 27.81 61.30 16.00
C GLU A 587 27.61 62.01 17.35
N ALA A 588 27.02 63.23 17.35
CA ALA A 588 26.71 63.96 18.59
C ALA A 588 25.79 63.10 19.49
N GLY A 589 26.12 62.94 20.75
CA GLY A 589 25.41 62.06 21.69
C GLY A 589 25.76 60.57 21.59
N GLY A 590 26.52 60.12 20.58
CA GLY A 590 27.07 58.74 20.50
C GLY A 590 28.16 58.49 21.54
N TYR A 591 28.30 57.24 22.00
CA TYR A 591 29.23 56.83 23.05
C TYR A 591 30.16 55.71 22.59
N LEU A 592 31.47 55.94 22.66
CA LEU A 592 32.52 54.95 22.42
C LEU A 592 33.41 54.80 23.63
N SER A 593 33.60 53.59 24.17
CA SER A 593 34.50 53.30 25.27
C SER A 593 35.51 52.22 24.90
N LEU A 594 36.80 52.50 25.07
CA LEU A 594 37.90 51.56 24.77
C LEU A 594 38.60 51.15 26.10
N ALA A 595 38.61 49.86 26.39
CA ALA A 595 39.40 49.32 27.50
C ALA A 595 40.89 49.19 27.13
N GLY A 596 41.76 49.05 28.13
CA GLY A 596 43.20 48.92 27.95
C GLY A 596 43.59 47.77 26.98
N GLY A 597 44.45 48.07 26.04
CA GLY A 597 44.90 47.16 24.99
C GLY A 597 44.00 47.12 23.74
N ALA A 598 42.89 47.83 23.71
CA ALA A 598 42.10 48.04 22.49
C ALA A 598 42.64 49.22 21.65
N SER A 599 42.39 49.21 20.34
CA SER A 599 42.76 50.30 19.43
C SER A 599 41.60 50.72 18.53
N ALA A 600 41.46 52.03 18.27
CA ALA A 600 40.57 52.58 17.25
C ALA A 600 41.37 53.48 16.32
N LEU A 601 41.26 53.24 15.05
CA LEU A 601 41.97 53.98 13.96
C LEU A 601 40.96 54.73 13.09
N ALA A 602 41.40 55.86 12.58
CA ALA A 602 40.61 56.74 11.72
C ALA A 602 39.26 57.10 12.36
N VAL A 603 39.32 57.59 13.61
CA VAL A 603 38.14 58.01 14.36
C VAL A 603 37.73 59.41 14.00
N THR A 604 36.48 59.62 13.60
CA THR A 604 35.81 60.90 13.39
C THR A 604 34.78 61.09 14.46
N SER A 605 34.83 62.18 15.25
CA SER A 605 33.86 62.45 16.28
C SER A 605 33.19 63.83 16.10
N SER A 606 31.88 63.87 16.16
CA SER A 606 31.12 65.12 16.12
C SER A 606 31.13 65.85 17.48
N ALA A 607 30.83 67.17 17.46
CA ALA A 607 30.70 67.94 18.69
C ALA A 607 29.57 67.35 19.58
N GLY A 608 29.86 66.99 20.83
CA GLY A 608 28.90 66.35 21.74
C GLY A 608 28.97 64.82 21.74
N ALA A 609 29.82 64.19 20.92
CA ALA A 609 30.17 62.79 21.02
C ALA A 609 31.01 62.49 22.28
N VAL A 610 30.85 61.29 22.86
CA VAL A 610 31.63 60.86 24.02
C VAL A 610 32.55 59.74 23.59
N VAL A 611 33.87 59.97 23.67
CA VAL A 611 34.90 58.96 23.35
C VAL A 611 35.80 58.80 24.60
N GLU A 612 35.75 57.63 25.22
CA GLU A 612 36.51 57.31 26.42
C GLU A 612 37.58 56.24 26.12
N ALA A 613 38.79 56.44 26.61
CA ALA A 613 39.88 55.48 26.49
C ALA A 613 40.50 55.18 27.86
N ALA A 614 40.55 53.92 28.27
CA ALA A 614 41.25 53.49 29.47
C ALA A 614 42.78 53.49 29.26
N ASP A 615 43.54 53.44 30.37
CA ASP A 615 45.00 53.31 30.33
C ASP A 615 45.43 52.12 29.45
N GLY A 616 46.30 52.39 28.46
CA GLY A 616 46.80 51.39 27.49
C GLY A 616 45.90 51.19 26.29
N ALA A 617 44.78 51.91 26.12
CA ALA A 617 44.04 51.97 24.87
C ALA A 617 44.71 52.95 23.88
N TYR A 618 44.53 52.73 22.58
CA TYR A 618 45.06 53.58 21.53
C TYR A 618 43.95 54.13 20.62
N ILE A 619 43.91 55.46 20.44
CA ILE A 619 42.99 56.12 19.52
C ILE A 619 43.79 56.97 18.51
N GLU A 620 43.51 56.78 17.24
CA GLU A 620 43.98 57.62 16.14
C GLU A 620 42.79 58.32 15.48
N TYR A 621 42.73 59.66 15.54
CA TYR A 621 41.68 60.43 14.89
C TYR A 621 42.01 60.69 13.44
N SER A 622 41.01 60.68 12.57
CA SER A 622 41.13 61.08 11.18
C SER A 622 41.63 62.53 11.11
N THR A 623 42.73 62.80 10.38
CA THR A 623 43.13 64.16 10.04
C THR A 623 42.20 64.64 8.94
N THR A 624 41.23 65.51 9.27
CA THR A 624 40.54 66.33 8.26
C THR A 624 41.60 67.28 7.72
N GLU A 625 42.10 67.05 6.47
CA GLU A 625 42.72 68.12 5.70
C GLU A 625 41.63 69.15 5.43
N GLU A 626 41.64 70.26 6.21
CA GLU A 626 40.91 71.46 5.81
C GLU A 626 41.52 71.88 4.46
N SER A 627 40.80 71.64 3.37
CA SER A 627 41.04 72.29 2.10
C SER A 627 40.71 73.77 2.28
N ASN A 628 41.71 74.57 2.65
CA ASN A 628 41.67 76.01 2.44
C ASN A 628 41.67 76.30 0.93
N GLU A 629 40.51 76.55 0.34
CA GLU A 629 40.34 77.47 -0.78
C GLU A 629 39.14 78.39 -0.57
#